data_e8805aa4f7a9eda336b4c20d5b1022ed
#
_entry.id   e8805aa4f7a9eda336b4c20d5b1022ed
#
_cell.length_a   1.000
_cell.length_b   1.000
_cell.length_c   1.000
_cell.angle_alpha   90.00
_cell.angle_beta   90.00
_cell.angle_gamma   90.00
#
_symmetry.space_group_name_H-M   'P 1'
#
loop_
_entity.id
_entity.type
_entity.pdbx_description
1 polymer ?
#
loop_
_entity_poly.entity_id
_entity_poly.type
_entity_poly.pdbx_seq_one_letter_code
_entity_poly.pdbx_strand_id
1 'polypeptide(L)'
;HEAGVIAENTVEMINNIIDLGEKTVSDVMTHRKNVVFMDAEATLEETFEKTMQDGFSRYPVYVDNIDNIVGIYHIRDLVKCYFKPENRGKTLLQLSEELLMEVSAVPETRLISKLFKEMQHKKSHMVLVVDEYGETAGIVTMEDVIELLYNQEYNGKVVIDDEIKGKLDEYYKQYGI
;
A
#
# COMPACT_ATOMS: atom_id res chain seq x y z
N HIS A 1 12.65 24.94 7.66
CA HIS A 1 11.98 25.05 8.97
C HIS A 1 10.46 25.15 8.87
N GLU A 2 9.95 26.06 8.02
CA GLU A 2 8.50 26.20 7.82
C GLU A 2 7.89 24.97 7.13
N ALA A 3 8.58 24.38 6.18
CA ALA A 3 8.12 23.17 5.50
C ALA A 3 8.00 21.96 6.44
N GLY A 4 8.91 21.81 7.41
CA GLY A 4 8.84 20.77 8.43
C GLY A 4 7.65 20.94 9.37
N VAL A 5 7.39 22.18 9.81
CA VAL A 5 6.26 22.51 10.70
C VAL A 5 4.92 22.28 9.99
N ILE A 6 4.79 22.65 8.72
CA ILE A 6 3.58 22.44 7.92
C ILE A 6 3.32 20.93 7.74
N ALA A 7 4.35 20.13 7.47
CA ALA A 7 4.23 18.69 7.34
C ALA A 7 3.78 18.04 8.65
N GLU A 8 4.35 18.42 9.78
CA GLU A 8 3.97 17.93 11.10
C GLU A 8 2.52 18.30 11.44
N ASN A 9 2.11 19.53 11.20
CA ASN A 9 0.74 19.98 11.43
C ASN A 9 -0.26 19.23 10.54
N THR A 10 0.09 18.99 9.28
CA THR A 10 -0.76 18.23 8.36
C THR A 10 -0.95 16.81 8.87
N VAL A 11 0.11 16.17 9.32
CA VAL A 11 0.08 14.81 9.90
C VAL A 11 -0.78 14.78 11.16
N GLU A 12 -0.63 15.75 12.03
CA GLU A 12 -1.43 15.86 13.26
C GLU A 12 -2.92 16.03 12.93
N MET A 13 -3.27 16.86 11.98
CA MET A 13 -4.65 17.04 11.51
C MET A 13 -5.21 15.76 10.93
N ILE A 14 -4.46 15.04 10.10
CA ILE A 14 -4.86 13.76 9.52
C ILE A 14 -5.10 12.74 10.63
N ASN A 15 -4.18 12.63 11.57
CA ASN A 15 -4.31 11.73 12.71
C ASN A 15 -5.56 12.04 13.55
N ASN A 16 -5.83 13.31 13.79
CA ASN A 16 -7.02 13.75 14.55
C ASN A 16 -8.32 13.38 13.82
N ILE A 17 -8.36 13.55 12.51
CA ILE A 17 -9.52 13.15 11.70
C ILE A 17 -9.76 11.64 11.77
N ILE A 18 -8.70 10.84 11.67
CA ILE A 18 -8.77 9.37 11.76
C ILE A 18 -9.17 8.94 13.18
N ASP A 19 -8.63 9.57 14.21
CA ASP A 19 -8.95 9.26 15.62
C ASP A 19 -10.40 9.56 15.99
N LEU A 20 -11.10 10.41 15.21
CA LEU A 20 -12.53 10.65 15.38
C LEU A 20 -13.41 9.48 14.91
N GLY A 21 -12.86 8.53 14.17
CA GLY A 21 -13.53 7.31 13.76
C GLY A 21 -12.85 6.08 14.35
N GLU A 22 -13.63 5.15 14.89
CA GLU A 22 -13.13 3.86 15.40
C GLU A 22 -12.92 2.84 14.29
N LYS A 23 -12.53 3.30 13.10
CA LYS A 23 -12.32 2.44 11.95
C LYS A 23 -11.07 1.60 12.10
N THR A 24 -11.21 0.33 11.73
CA THR A 24 -10.11 -0.64 11.73
C THR A 24 -9.62 -0.89 10.30
N VAL A 25 -8.51 -1.56 10.22
CA VAL A 25 -7.90 -1.96 8.95
C VAL A 25 -8.89 -2.77 8.10
N SER A 26 -9.70 -3.65 8.72
CA SER A 26 -10.68 -4.44 7.98
C SER A 26 -11.77 -3.60 7.30
N ASP A 27 -12.06 -2.40 7.82
CA ASP A 27 -13.05 -1.49 7.24
C ASP A 27 -12.59 -0.83 5.94
N VAL A 28 -11.29 -0.75 5.70
CA VAL A 28 -10.71 -0.03 4.56
C VAL A 28 -9.87 -0.88 3.63
N MET A 29 -9.49 -2.09 4.05
CA MET A 29 -8.66 -2.98 3.24
C MET A 29 -9.32 -3.36 1.92
N THR A 30 -8.49 -3.63 0.92
CA THR A 30 -8.92 -4.39 -0.25
C THR A 30 -8.92 -5.86 0.14
N HIS A 31 -10.10 -6.49 0.08
CA HIS A 31 -10.26 -7.89 0.44
C HIS A 31 -9.45 -8.79 -0.49
N ARG A 32 -8.91 -9.89 0.05
CA ARG A 32 -8.09 -10.86 -0.71
C ARG A 32 -8.67 -11.28 -2.05
N LYS A 33 -9.99 -11.35 -2.16
CA LYS A 33 -10.68 -11.72 -3.41
C LYS A 33 -10.51 -10.68 -4.53
N ASN A 34 -10.21 -9.44 -4.17
CA ASN A 34 -10.07 -8.32 -5.09
C ASN A 34 -8.62 -7.88 -5.28
N VAL A 35 -7.68 -8.54 -4.64
CA VAL A 35 -6.25 -8.28 -4.78
C VAL A 35 -5.68 -9.15 -5.88
N VAL A 36 -4.85 -8.56 -6.73
CA VAL A 36 -4.07 -9.31 -7.72
C VAL A 36 -2.74 -9.71 -7.10
N PHE A 37 -2.59 -10.99 -6.85
CA PHE A 37 -1.35 -11.58 -6.35
C PHE A 37 -0.55 -12.18 -7.51
N MET A 38 0.77 -12.11 -7.43
CA MET A 38 1.66 -12.68 -8.43
C MET A 38 2.42 -13.86 -7.86
N ASP A 39 2.55 -14.92 -8.67
CA ASP A 39 3.27 -16.12 -8.28
C ASP A 39 4.78 -15.89 -8.40
N ALA A 40 5.52 -16.17 -7.32
CA ALA A 40 6.98 -16.04 -7.31
C ALA A 40 7.68 -16.98 -8.29
N GLU A 41 7.05 -18.09 -8.66
CA GLU A 41 7.57 -19.06 -9.61
C GLU A 41 7.24 -18.73 -11.09
N ALA A 42 6.40 -17.74 -11.33
CA ALA A 42 6.16 -17.22 -12.67
C ALA A 42 7.41 -16.50 -13.19
N THR A 43 7.60 -16.54 -14.50
CA THR A 43 8.71 -15.82 -15.14
C THR A 43 8.45 -14.32 -15.15
N LEU A 44 9.53 -13.55 -15.26
CA LEU A 44 9.45 -12.10 -15.41
C LEU A 44 8.60 -11.71 -16.63
N GLU A 45 8.74 -12.42 -17.75
CA GLU A 45 7.99 -12.16 -18.95
C GLU A 45 6.48 -12.37 -18.77
N GLU A 46 6.07 -13.49 -18.17
CA GLU A 46 4.67 -13.77 -17.84
C GLU A 46 4.10 -12.72 -16.87
N THR A 47 4.86 -12.37 -15.85
CA THR A 47 4.47 -11.37 -14.85
C THR A 47 4.34 -9.98 -15.47
N PHE A 48 5.26 -9.61 -16.35
CA PHE A 48 5.23 -8.34 -17.06
C PHE A 48 3.94 -8.19 -17.90
N GLU A 49 3.60 -9.20 -18.68
CA GLU A 49 2.38 -9.19 -19.49
C GLU A 49 1.14 -9.00 -18.63
N LYS A 50 1.02 -9.77 -17.55
CA LYS A 50 -0.11 -9.69 -16.62
C LYS A 50 -0.17 -8.32 -15.94
N THR A 51 0.94 -7.79 -15.47
CA THR A 51 1.02 -6.48 -14.81
C THR A 51 0.57 -5.35 -15.76
N MET A 52 0.99 -5.40 -17.01
CA MET A 52 0.59 -4.39 -18.00
C MET A 52 -0.92 -4.40 -18.28
N GLN A 53 -1.57 -5.54 -18.15
CA GLN A 53 -3.03 -5.65 -18.30
C GLN A 53 -3.80 -5.14 -17.09
N ASP A 54 -3.32 -5.40 -15.89
CA ASP A 54 -4.02 -5.08 -14.65
C ASP A 54 -3.93 -3.60 -14.24
N GLY A 55 -2.80 -2.94 -14.50
CA GLY A 55 -2.64 -1.51 -14.34
C GLY A 55 -2.47 -0.98 -12.92
N PHE A 56 -2.12 -1.82 -11.94
CA PHE A 56 -1.80 -1.38 -10.58
C PHE A 56 -0.33 -0.96 -10.47
N SER A 57 0.00 -0.21 -9.43
CA SER A 57 1.37 0.25 -9.19
C SER A 57 2.21 -0.76 -8.40
N ARG A 58 1.58 -1.53 -7.50
CA ARG A 58 2.25 -2.47 -6.60
C ARG A 58 1.49 -3.78 -6.53
N TYR A 59 2.26 -4.88 -6.44
CA TYR A 59 1.72 -6.24 -6.44
C TYR A 59 2.38 -7.08 -5.36
N PRO A 60 1.58 -7.74 -4.48
CA PRO A 60 2.11 -8.76 -3.59
C PRO A 60 2.50 -10.02 -4.36
N VAL A 61 3.59 -10.63 -3.93
CA VAL A 61 4.14 -11.86 -4.53
C VAL A 61 4.12 -12.98 -3.50
N TYR A 62 3.61 -14.14 -3.90
CA TYR A 62 3.47 -15.31 -3.03
C TYR A 62 4.28 -16.51 -3.53
N VAL A 63 4.63 -17.39 -2.59
CA VAL A 63 5.17 -18.74 -2.87
C VAL A 63 4.12 -19.77 -2.44
N ASP A 64 3.78 -20.68 -3.32
CA ASP A 64 2.79 -21.76 -3.16
C ASP A 64 1.34 -21.26 -3.07
N ASN A 65 1.02 -20.38 -2.14
CA ASN A 65 -0.32 -19.84 -1.95
C ASN A 65 -0.27 -18.41 -1.41
N ILE A 66 -1.40 -17.69 -1.47
CA ILE A 66 -1.47 -16.27 -1.10
C ILE A 66 -1.36 -16.01 0.40
N ASP A 67 -1.34 -17.04 1.24
CA ASP A 67 -1.06 -16.90 2.66
C ASP A 67 0.45 -16.86 2.97
N ASN A 68 1.28 -17.13 1.96
CA ASN A 68 2.73 -17.05 2.04
C ASN A 68 3.29 -15.95 1.13
N ILE A 69 3.14 -14.71 1.55
CA ILE A 69 3.64 -13.54 0.81
C ILE A 69 5.12 -13.34 1.12
N VAL A 70 5.95 -13.28 0.08
CA VAL A 70 7.40 -13.13 0.19
C VAL A 70 7.91 -11.72 -0.10
N GLY A 71 7.05 -10.85 -0.62
CA GLY A 71 7.40 -9.45 -0.88
C GLY A 71 6.37 -8.78 -1.78
N ILE A 72 6.68 -7.55 -2.14
CA ILE A 72 5.93 -6.75 -3.11
C ILE A 72 6.90 -6.19 -4.16
N TYR A 73 6.41 -5.92 -5.35
CA TYR A 73 7.16 -5.14 -6.33
C TYR A 73 6.37 -3.93 -6.80
N HIS A 74 7.09 -2.90 -7.15
CA HIS A 74 6.54 -1.74 -7.85
C HIS A 74 6.69 -1.96 -9.36
N ILE A 75 5.67 -1.58 -10.13
CA ILE A 75 5.68 -1.68 -11.61
C ILE A 75 6.94 -1.06 -12.23
N ARG A 76 7.43 0.04 -11.68
CA ARG A 76 8.65 0.70 -12.15
C ARG A 76 9.87 -0.22 -12.05
N ASP A 77 10.01 -0.97 -10.98
CA ASP A 77 11.13 -1.90 -10.77
C ASP A 77 10.98 -3.13 -11.66
N LEU A 78 9.75 -3.58 -11.88
CA LEU A 78 9.46 -4.65 -12.83
C LEU A 78 9.91 -4.27 -14.24
N VAL A 79 9.58 -3.07 -14.68
CA VAL A 79 9.97 -2.55 -16.00
C VAL A 79 11.49 -2.47 -16.12
N LYS A 80 12.17 -1.98 -15.10
CA LYS A 80 13.65 -1.93 -15.08
C LYS A 80 14.28 -3.32 -15.22
N CYS A 81 13.75 -4.31 -14.50
CA CYS A 81 14.20 -5.70 -14.61
C CYS A 81 13.96 -6.26 -16.02
N TYR A 82 12.80 -5.96 -16.59
CA TYR A 82 12.40 -6.47 -17.91
C TYR A 82 13.27 -5.95 -19.05
N PHE A 83 13.82 -4.73 -18.92
CA PHE A 83 14.73 -4.18 -19.92
C PHE A 83 16.09 -4.89 -20.00
N LYS A 84 16.39 -5.75 -19.05
CA LYS A 84 17.53 -6.65 -19.11
C LYS A 84 17.08 -7.98 -19.72
N PRO A 85 17.39 -8.28 -21.01
CA PRO A 85 16.87 -9.49 -21.66
C PRO A 85 17.18 -10.79 -20.94
N GLU A 86 18.31 -10.86 -20.26
CA GLU A 86 18.74 -12.01 -19.47
C GLU A 86 17.82 -12.33 -18.28
N ASN A 87 17.01 -11.36 -17.85
CA ASN A 87 16.10 -11.54 -16.73
C ASN A 87 14.74 -12.13 -17.14
N ARG A 88 14.37 -12.04 -18.41
CA ARG A 88 13.00 -12.35 -18.84
C ARG A 88 12.55 -13.77 -18.60
N GLY A 89 13.46 -14.73 -18.71
CA GLY A 89 13.19 -16.14 -18.42
C GLY A 89 13.35 -16.54 -16.96
N LYS A 90 13.84 -15.65 -16.12
CA LYS A 90 14.01 -15.89 -14.69
C LYS A 90 12.68 -15.74 -13.96
N THR A 91 12.51 -16.48 -12.87
CA THR A 91 11.34 -16.34 -12.00
C THR A 91 11.47 -15.09 -11.12
N LEU A 92 10.32 -14.62 -10.59
CA LEU A 92 10.34 -13.51 -9.63
C LEU A 92 11.17 -13.86 -8.39
N LEU A 93 11.12 -15.12 -7.97
CA LEU A 93 11.91 -15.59 -6.83
C LEU A 93 13.42 -15.49 -7.09
N GLN A 94 13.87 -15.84 -8.29
CA GLN A 94 15.27 -15.67 -8.70
C GLN A 94 15.69 -14.20 -8.75
N LEU A 95 14.76 -13.29 -9.03
CA LEU A 95 14.98 -11.85 -9.11
C LEU A 95 14.65 -11.12 -7.80
N SER A 96 14.40 -11.84 -6.71
CA SER A 96 13.90 -11.27 -5.45
C SER A 96 14.74 -10.14 -4.90
N GLU A 97 16.07 -10.25 -4.94
CA GLU A 97 16.98 -9.24 -4.39
C GLU A 97 16.87 -7.88 -5.10
N GLU A 98 16.69 -7.88 -6.42
CA GLU A 98 16.59 -6.63 -7.19
C GLU A 98 15.16 -6.14 -7.40
N LEU A 99 14.17 -7.02 -7.27
CA LEU A 99 12.77 -6.72 -7.61
C LEU A 99 11.86 -6.58 -6.39
N LEU A 100 12.00 -7.45 -5.41
CA LEU A 100 11.05 -7.54 -4.30
C LEU A 100 11.47 -6.67 -3.12
N MET A 101 10.48 -5.96 -2.58
CA MET A 101 10.61 -5.23 -1.32
C MET A 101 9.91 -6.00 -0.21
N GLU A 102 10.43 -5.87 1.00
CA GLU A 102 9.81 -6.41 2.19
C GLU A 102 8.45 -5.74 2.46
N VAL A 103 7.48 -6.52 2.93
CA VAL A 103 6.15 -6.03 3.26
C VAL A 103 5.82 -6.39 4.71
N SER A 104 5.28 -5.42 5.45
CA SER A 104 4.82 -5.64 6.82
C SER A 104 3.41 -6.21 6.83
N ALA A 105 3.12 -7.05 7.83
CA ALA A 105 1.79 -7.58 8.08
C ALA A 105 1.18 -6.93 9.33
N VAL A 106 -0.10 -6.62 9.27
CA VAL A 106 -0.86 -6.03 10.38
C VAL A 106 -2.15 -6.80 10.58
N PRO A 107 -2.65 -6.90 11.82
CA PRO A 107 -3.95 -7.55 12.08
C PRO A 107 -5.10 -6.70 11.57
N GLU A 108 -6.19 -7.35 11.14
CA GLU A 108 -7.41 -6.67 10.65
C GLU A 108 -8.09 -5.78 11.71
N THR A 109 -7.82 -6.03 12.97
CA THR A 109 -8.39 -5.27 14.11
C THR A 109 -7.62 -3.98 14.43
N ARG A 110 -6.47 -3.74 13.77
CA ARG A 110 -5.68 -2.54 14.05
C ARG A 110 -6.44 -1.29 13.64
N LEU A 111 -6.40 -0.25 14.50
CA LEU A 111 -7.00 1.05 14.19
C LEU A 111 -6.27 1.71 13.01
N ILE A 112 -7.03 2.33 12.12
CA ILE A 112 -6.49 3.02 10.94
C ILE A 112 -5.56 4.17 11.35
N SER A 113 -5.90 4.91 12.39
CA SER A 113 -5.04 5.97 12.92
C SER A 113 -3.65 5.47 13.28
N LYS A 114 -3.59 4.30 13.93
CA LYS A 114 -2.33 3.68 14.31
C LYS A 114 -1.56 3.16 13.09
N LEU A 115 -2.27 2.51 12.17
CA LEU A 115 -1.67 2.03 10.93
C LEU A 115 -1.08 3.19 10.12
N PHE A 116 -1.81 4.29 10.00
CA PHE A 116 -1.35 5.46 9.27
C PHE A 116 0.00 5.98 9.82
N LYS A 117 0.10 6.11 11.14
CA LYS A 117 1.33 6.53 11.82
C LYS A 117 2.50 5.57 11.53
N GLU A 118 2.23 4.27 11.60
CA GLU A 118 3.24 3.24 11.33
C GLU A 118 3.72 3.28 9.88
N MET A 119 2.79 3.35 8.92
CA MET A 119 3.11 3.43 7.49
C MET A 119 3.89 4.69 7.16
N GLN A 120 3.51 5.82 7.74
CA GLN A 120 4.19 7.09 7.58
C GLN A 120 5.61 7.04 8.13
N HIS A 121 5.78 6.52 9.34
CA HIS A 121 7.09 6.40 9.98
C HIS A 121 8.05 5.50 9.18
N LYS A 122 7.54 4.38 8.67
CA LYS A 122 8.31 3.43 7.86
C LYS A 122 8.39 3.82 6.38
N LYS A 123 7.70 4.88 5.96
CA LYS A 123 7.53 5.26 4.54
C LYS A 123 7.01 4.09 3.70
N SER A 124 6.10 3.32 4.27
CA SER A 124 5.50 2.16 3.64
C SER A 124 4.31 2.57 2.79
N HIS A 125 4.20 2.01 1.58
CA HIS A 125 3.09 2.29 0.66
C HIS A 125 2.00 1.24 0.70
N MET A 126 2.32 0.03 1.17
CA MET A 126 1.40 -1.09 1.23
C MET A 126 1.73 -1.97 2.43
N VAL A 127 0.71 -2.48 3.10
CA VAL A 127 0.84 -3.50 4.14
C VAL A 127 -0.09 -4.67 3.83
N LEU A 128 0.29 -5.86 4.28
CA LEU A 128 -0.60 -7.03 4.29
C LEU A 128 -1.49 -6.97 5.53
N VAL A 129 -2.71 -7.42 5.36
CA VAL A 129 -3.65 -7.60 6.46
C VAL A 129 -3.81 -9.09 6.71
N VAL A 130 -3.65 -9.49 7.95
CA VAL A 130 -3.77 -10.90 8.36
C VAL A 130 -4.92 -11.06 9.35
N ASP A 131 -5.57 -12.20 9.28
CA ASP A 131 -6.61 -12.59 10.22
C ASP A 131 -6.02 -13.23 11.51
N GLU A 132 -6.89 -13.70 12.40
CA GLU A 132 -6.51 -14.34 13.66
C GLU A 132 -5.73 -15.65 13.48
N TYR A 133 -5.80 -16.27 12.31
CA TYR A 133 -5.07 -17.51 11.98
C TYR A 133 -3.74 -17.23 11.26
N GLY A 134 -3.42 -15.96 11.01
CA GLY A 134 -2.24 -15.56 10.26
C GLY A 134 -2.39 -15.70 8.74
N GLU A 135 -3.60 -15.94 8.25
CA GLU A 135 -3.91 -16.00 6.83
C GLU A 135 -4.06 -14.60 6.25
N THR A 136 -3.74 -14.43 4.98
CA THR A 136 -3.87 -13.16 4.28
C THR A 136 -5.35 -12.81 4.12
N ALA A 137 -5.80 -11.73 4.75
CA ALA A 137 -7.16 -11.21 4.64
C ALA A 137 -7.30 -10.18 3.50
N GLY A 138 -6.25 -9.43 3.23
CA GLY A 138 -6.25 -8.40 2.20
C GLY A 138 -4.99 -7.53 2.25
N ILE A 139 -5.09 -6.36 1.65
CA ILE A 139 -4.03 -5.35 1.67
C ILE A 139 -4.61 -3.97 2.00
N VAL A 140 -3.79 -3.10 2.55
CA VAL A 140 -4.07 -1.66 2.67
C VAL A 140 -2.92 -0.90 2.05
N THR A 141 -3.26 0.06 1.21
CA THR A 141 -2.30 1.00 0.63
C THR A 141 -2.43 2.37 1.31
N MET A 142 -1.38 3.18 1.23
CA MET A 142 -1.46 4.58 1.70
C MET A 142 -2.56 5.34 0.96
N GLU A 143 -2.80 5.02 -0.31
CA GLU A 143 -3.89 5.59 -1.12
C GLU A 143 -5.26 5.32 -0.49
N ASP A 144 -5.51 4.08 -0.05
CA ASP A 144 -6.78 3.71 0.62
C ASP A 144 -7.02 4.55 1.87
N VAL A 145 -5.97 4.73 2.67
CA VAL A 145 -6.06 5.53 3.91
C VAL A 145 -6.35 6.99 3.61
N ILE A 146 -5.66 7.57 2.63
CA ILE A 146 -5.86 8.97 2.25
C ILE A 146 -7.23 9.17 1.60
N GLU A 147 -7.69 8.24 0.78
CA GLU A 147 -9.03 8.27 0.19
C GLU A 147 -10.11 8.27 1.28
N LEU A 148 -9.94 7.47 2.33
CA LEU A 148 -10.82 7.50 3.49
C LEU A 148 -10.89 8.89 4.12
N LEU A 149 -9.77 9.60 4.24
CA LEU A 149 -9.73 10.95 4.79
C LEU A 149 -10.50 11.95 3.92
N TYR A 150 -10.38 11.85 2.59
CA TYR A 150 -11.13 12.71 1.65
C TYR A 150 -12.64 12.52 1.75
N ASN A 151 -13.10 11.31 2.11
CA ASN A 151 -14.50 10.95 2.17
C ASN A 151 -15.07 10.98 3.60
N GLN A 152 -14.26 11.36 4.60
CA GLN A 152 -14.68 11.40 6.00
C GLN A 152 -15.63 12.56 6.26
N GLU A 153 -16.82 12.25 6.76
CA GLU A 153 -17.75 13.23 7.28
C GLU A 153 -17.64 13.29 8.81
N TYR A 154 -17.62 14.50 9.34
CA TYR A 154 -17.63 14.74 10.77
C TYR A 154 -18.89 15.49 11.17
N ASN A 155 -19.75 14.87 12.01
CA ASN A 155 -21.04 15.42 12.39
C ASN A 155 -21.92 15.83 11.19
N GLY A 156 -21.92 15.05 10.11
CA GLY A 156 -22.68 15.31 8.89
C GLY A 156 -22.10 16.42 8.02
N LYS A 157 -20.89 16.90 8.33
CA LYS A 157 -20.18 17.89 7.53
C LYS A 157 -18.89 17.29 6.98
N VAL A 158 -18.57 17.63 5.74
CA VAL A 158 -17.27 17.31 5.16
C VAL A 158 -16.20 18.10 5.92
N VAL A 159 -15.32 17.38 6.61
CA VAL A 159 -14.26 18.00 7.43
C VAL A 159 -13.11 18.48 6.57
N ILE A 160 -12.99 17.97 5.36
CA ILE A 160 -11.89 18.27 4.45
C ILE A 160 -12.28 19.44 3.56
N ASP A 161 -11.76 20.61 3.87
CA ASP A 161 -11.85 21.78 3.02
C ASP A 161 -10.76 21.81 1.95
N ASP A 162 -10.78 22.81 1.07
CA ASP A 162 -9.83 22.93 -0.03
C ASP A 162 -8.38 23.10 0.45
N GLU A 163 -8.18 23.70 1.62
CA GLU A 163 -6.86 23.85 2.21
C GLU A 163 -6.28 22.51 2.66
N ILE A 164 -7.10 21.70 3.33
CA ILE A 164 -6.72 20.35 3.75
C ILE A 164 -6.46 19.46 2.53
N LYS A 165 -7.30 19.55 1.50
CA LYS A 165 -7.09 18.83 0.23
C LYS A 165 -5.76 19.18 -0.41
N GLY A 166 -5.41 20.47 -0.45
CA GLY A 166 -4.11 20.91 -0.98
C GLY A 166 -2.93 20.30 -0.22
N LYS A 167 -3.01 20.25 1.11
CA LYS A 167 -1.99 19.63 1.95
C LYS A 167 -1.90 18.13 1.77
N LEU A 168 -3.03 17.46 1.59
CA LEU A 168 -3.07 16.02 1.29
C LEU A 168 -2.48 15.71 -0.09
N ASP A 169 -2.71 16.55 -1.09
CA ASP A 169 -2.12 16.40 -2.42
C ASP A 169 -0.59 16.52 -2.36
N GLU A 170 -0.04 17.43 -1.57
CA GLU A 170 1.40 17.53 -1.33
C GLU A 170 1.93 16.27 -0.64
N TYR A 171 1.20 15.77 0.34
CA TYR A 171 1.53 14.54 1.04
C TYR A 171 1.54 13.33 0.08
N TYR A 172 0.56 13.25 -0.79
CA TYR A 172 0.49 12.28 -1.87
C TYR A 172 1.74 12.28 -2.74
N LYS A 173 2.16 13.46 -3.19
CA LYS A 173 3.37 13.62 -3.99
C LYS A 173 4.62 13.17 -3.25
N GLN A 174 4.71 13.47 -1.96
CA GLN A 174 5.85 13.08 -1.12
C GLN A 174 6.02 11.57 -1.04
N TYR A 175 4.92 10.81 -1.02
CA TYR A 175 4.93 9.35 -0.98
C TYR A 175 4.97 8.70 -2.37
N GLY A 176 4.97 9.47 -3.45
CA GLY A 176 5.02 8.96 -4.81
C GLY A 176 3.78 8.17 -5.23
N ILE A 177 2.65 8.53 -4.65
CA ILE A 177 1.35 7.90 -4.92
C ILE A 177 0.67 8.58 -6.11
#